data_a41df6b378c015e912adf58ee962afc0
#
_entry.id   a41df6b378c015e912adf58ee962afc0
#
_cell.length_a   1.000
_cell.length_b   1.000
_cell.length_c   1.000
_cell.angle_alpha   90.00
_cell.angle_beta   90.00
_cell.angle_gamma   90.00
#
_symmetry.space_group_name_H-M   'P 1'
#
loop_
_entity.id
_entity.type
_entity.pdbx_description
1 polymer ?
#
loop_
_entity_poly.entity_id
_entity_poly.type
_entity_poly.pdbx_seq_one_letter_code
_entity_poly.pdbx_strand_id
1 'polypeptide(L)' 'MNQIDLHGKRHSWVVEELLNIVILHYNEDRFPLKIITGHSPTMKSIVTRSCVGFKVVEDMTNSGCRIVRER' A
#
# COMPACT_ATOMS: atom_id res chain seq x y z
N MET A 1 -12.27 1.50 7.05
CA MET A 1 -10.88 1.08 6.80
C MET A 1 -10.06 2.29 6.38
N ASN A 2 -8.89 2.47 6.97
CA ASN A 2 -7.99 3.54 6.56
C ASN A 2 -7.41 3.26 5.18
N GLN A 3 -7.16 4.30 4.41
CA GLN A 3 -6.67 4.13 3.05
C GLN A 3 -5.69 5.23 2.65
N ILE A 4 -4.81 4.88 1.72
CA ILE A 4 -3.86 5.79 1.09
C ILE A 4 -4.09 5.71 -0.42
N ASP A 5 -4.22 6.85 -1.08
CA ASP A 5 -4.38 6.92 -2.52
C ASP A 5 -3.04 7.25 -3.18
N LEU A 6 -2.47 6.27 -3.88
CA LEU A 6 -1.23 6.43 -4.65
C LEU A 6 -1.48 6.67 -6.14
N HIS A 7 -2.74 6.67 -6.55
CA HIS A 7 -3.10 6.93 -7.94
C HIS A 7 -2.60 8.32 -8.34
N GLY A 8 -1.83 8.39 -9.42
CA GLY A 8 -1.25 9.65 -9.88
C GLY A 8 0.05 10.07 -9.19
N LYS A 9 0.50 9.34 -8.17
CA LYS A 9 1.80 9.61 -7.54
C LYS A 9 2.93 9.07 -8.38
N ARG A 10 4.10 9.72 -8.31
CA ARG A 10 5.30 9.25 -9.00
C ARG A 10 5.82 7.97 -8.35
N HIS A 11 6.28 7.03 -9.17
CA HIS A 11 6.82 5.76 -8.66
C HIS A 11 8.03 6.00 -7.74
N SER A 12 8.91 6.94 -8.08
CA SER A 12 10.06 7.27 -7.25
C SER A 12 9.66 7.75 -5.86
N TRP A 13 8.61 8.56 -5.77
CA TRP A 13 8.10 9.03 -4.50
C TRP A 13 7.57 7.86 -3.65
N VAL A 14 6.83 6.95 -4.28
CA VAL A 14 6.27 5.78 -3.59
C VAL A 14 7.39 4.88 -3.06
N VAL A 15 8.41 4.62 -3.87
CA VAL A 15 9.56 3.80 -3.46
C VAL A 15 10.24 4.39 -2.23
N GLU A 16 10.37 5.72 -2.16
CA GLU A 16 11.05 6.38 -1.05
C GLU A 16 10.19 6.51 0.22
N GLU A 17 8.89 6.75 0.05
CA GLU A 17 8.05 7.20 1.16
C GLU A 17 7.06 6.16 1.69
N LEU A 18 6.68 5.17 0.88
CA LEU A 18 5.56 4.30 1.24
C LEU A 18 5.80 3.53 2.53
N LEU A 19 6.98 2.96 2.72
CA LEU A 19 7.26 2.17 3.92
C LEU A 19 7.11 3.02 5.18
N ASN A 20 7.59 4.27 5.15
CA ASN A 20 7.45 5.18 6.29
C ASN A 20 5.99 5.46 6.62
N ILE A 21 5.17 5.66 5.58
CA ILE A 21 3.73 5.91 5.75
C ILE A 21 3.04 4.68 6.33
N VAL A 22 3.39 3.49 5.83
CA VAL A 22 2.82 2.23 6.30
C VAL A 22 3.18 1.99 7.78
N ILE A 23 4.44 2.20 8.15
CA ILE A 23 4.90 2.05 9.52
C ILE A 23 4.14 3.01 10.45
N LEU A 24 3.96 4.26 10.02
CA LEU A 24 3.21 5.23 10.80
C LEU A 24 1.78 4.77 11.07
N HIS A 25 1.09 4.27 10.04
CA HIS A 25 -0.26 3.75 10.21
C HIS A 25 -0.29 2.53 11.13
N TYR A 26 0.70 1.65 11.02
CA TYR A 26 0.83 0.51 11.90
C TYR A 26 0.98 0.95 13.37
N ASN A 27 1.86 1.91 13.63
CA ASN A 27 2.12 2.41 14.99
C ASN A 27 0.90 3.12 15.58
N GLU A 28 0.01 3.64 14.76
CA GLU A 28 -1.22 4.31 15.18
C GLU A 28 -2.43 3.38 15.21
N ASP A 29 -2.22 2.06 15.11
CA ASP A 29 -3.28 1.04 15.08
C ASP A 29 -4.30 1.25 13.95
N ARG A 30 -3.82 1.69 12.78
CA ARG A 30 -4.67 1.96 11.63
C ARG A 30 -4.64 0.85 10.58
N PHE A 31 -4.36 -0.36 11.01
CA PHE A 31 -4.41 -1.55 10.15
C PHE A 31 -5.73 -2.30 10.32
N PRO A 32 -6.17 -3.01 9.30
CA PRO A 32 -5.58 -3.14 7.96
C PRO A 32 -5.65 -1.82 7.18
N LEU A 33 -4.69 -1.64 6.27
CA LEU A 33 -4.54 -0.42 5.49
C LEU A 33 -4.79 -0.72 4.01
N LYS A 34 -5.71 0.02 3.40
CA LYS A 34 -6.00 -0.10 1.99
C LYS A 34 -5.15 0.88 1.19
N ILE A 35 -4.49 0.39 0.15
CA ILE A 35 -3.68 1.22 -0.74
C ILE A 35 -4.30 1.21 -2.13
N ILE A 36 -4.69 2.37 -2.60
CA ILE A 36 -5.28 2.55 -3.92
C ILE A 36 -4.14 2.76 -4.92
N THR A 37 -3.90 1.77 -5.78
CA THR A 37 -2.81 1.79 -6.76
C THR A 37 -3.30 2.15 -8.16
N GLY A 38 -4.61 2.09 -8.41
CA GLY A 38 -5.14 2.05 -9.76
C GLY A 38 -4.81 0.70 -10.41
N HIS A 39 -4.88 0.65 -11.73
CA HIS A 39 -4.64 -0.59 -12.48
C HIS A 39 -3.20 -0.73 -13.00
N SER A 40 -2.27 0.07 -12.49
CA SER A 40 -0.86 0.01 -12.90
C SER A 40 -0.17 -1.23 -12.33
N PRO A 41 0.28 -2.18 -13.15
CA PRO A 41 1.05 -3.33 -12.65
C PRO A 41 2.35 -2.89 -11.98
N THR A 42 2.98 -1.84 -12.48
CA THR A 42 4.21 -1.29 -11.90
C THR A 42 3.98 -0.77 -10.49
N MET A 43 2.91 0.01 -10.30
CA MET A 43 2.59 0.54 -8.97
C MET A 43 2.26 -0.59 -7.99
N LYS A 44 1.50 -1.58 -8.42
CA LYS A 44 1.16 -2.75 -7.59
C LYS A 44 2.42 -3.49 -7.16
N SER A 45 3.38 -3.67 -8.07
CA SER A 45 4.66 -4.31 -7.78
C SER A 45 5.47 -3.49 -6.78
N ILE A 46 5.51 -2.18 -6.94
CA ILE A 46 6.22 -1.28 -6.02
C ILE A 46 5.63 -1.40 -4.61
N VAL A 47 4.31 -1.38 -4.49
CA VAL A 47 3.62 -1.51 -3.19
C VAL A 47 4.00 -2.83 -2.53
N THR A 48 3.93 -3.93 -3.26
CA THR A 48 4.25 -5.26 -2.72
C THR A 48 5.69 -5.32 -2.22
N ARG A 49 6.63 -4.75 -2.96
CA ARG A 49 8.05 -4.78 -2.58
C ARG A 49 8.40 -3.79 -1.48
N SER A 50 7.71 -2.64 -1.42
CA SER A 50 8.03 -1.60 -0.46
C SER A 50 7.51 -1.90 0.95
N CYS A 51 6.46 -2.70 1.08
CA CYS A 51 5.86 -3.02 2.37
C CYS A 51 6.58 -4.22 3.03
N VAL A 52 7.90 -4.12 3.16
CA VAL A 52 8.73 -5.17 3.77
C VAL A 52 8.33 -5.35 5.23
N GLY A 53 8.13 -6.61 5.63
CA GLY A 53 7.71 -6.94 6.99
C GLY A 53 6.20 -7.01 7.18
N PHE A 54 5.43 -6.61 6.18
CA PHE A 54 3.97 -6.67 6.22
C PHE A 54 3.44 -7.63 5.16
N LYS A 55 2.23 -8.12 5.37
CA LYS A 55 1.54 -8.95 4.40
C LYS A 55 0.75 -8.05 3.46
N VAL A 56 0.96 -8.21 2.14
CA VAL A 56 0.23 -7.47 1.12
C VAL A 56 -0.63 -8.44 0.34
N VAL A 57 -1.93 -8.19 0.31
CA VAL A 57 -2.90 -9.05 -0.39
C VAL A 57 -3.75 -8.21 -1.34
N GLU A 58 -4.35 -8.88 -2.33
CA GLU A 58 -5.29 -8.21 -3.22
C GLU A 58 -6.60 -7.90 -2.50
N ASP A 59 -7.21 -6.76 -2.85
CA ASP A 59 -8.57 -6.46 -2.44
C ASP A 59 -9.51 -7.23 -3.36
N MET A 60 -10.26 -8.15 -2.80
CA MET A 60 -11.17 -9.01 -3.56
C MET A 60 -12.34 -8.24 -4.18
N THR A 61 -12.63 -7.06 -3.67
CA THR A 61 -13.74 -6.23 -4.17
C THR A 61 -13.30 -5.15 -5.14
N ASN A 62 -11.99 -4.85 -5.22
CA ASN A 62 -11.48 -3.78 -6.07
C ASN A 62 -10.06 -4.12 -6.54
N SER A 63 -9.94 -4.47 -7.83
CA SER A 63 -8.65 -4.85 -8.43
C SER A 63 -7.63 -3.71 -8.48
N GLY A 64 -8.06 -2.45 -8.30
CA GLY A 64 -7.17 -1.29 -8.25
C GLY A 64 -6.58 -1.03 -6.87
N CYS A 65 -6.72 -1.95 -5.93
CA CYS A 65 -6.28 -1.77 -4.55
C CYS A 65 -5.51 -2.97 -4.02
N ARG A 66 -4.68 -2.69 -3.00
CA ARG A 66 -4.00 -3.72 -2.20
C ARG A 66 -4.33 -3.48 -0.73
N ILE A 67 -4.36 -4.54 0.04
CA ILE A 67 -4.57 -4.46 1.49
C ILE A 67 -3.28 -4.84 2.19
N VAL A 68 -2.79 -3.98 3.07
CA VAL A 68 -1.61 -4.24 3.90
C VAL A 68 -2.08 -4.67 5.27
N ARG A 69 -1.58 -5.81 5.72
CA ARG A 69 -1.93 -6.42 7.02
C ARG A 69 -0.69 -6.71 7.82
N GLU A 70 -0.87 -6.92 9.10
CA GLU A 70 0.17 -7.48 9.95
C GLU A 70 0.49 -8.93 9.50
N ARG A 71 1.73 -9.29 9.63
CA ARG A 71 2.14 -10.68 9.42
C ARG A 71 1.75 -11.57 10.59
#